data_144b238ea797eb19b7235414a75264a0
#
_entry.id   144b238ea797eb19b7235414a75264a0
#
_cell.length_a   1.000
_cell.length_b   1.000
_cell.length_c   1.000
_cell.angle_alpha   90.00
_cell.angle_beta   90.00
_cell.angle_gamma   90.00
#
_symmetry.space_group_name_H-M   'P 1'
#
loop_
_entity.id
_entity.type
_entity.pdbx_description
1 polymer ?
#
loop_
_entity_poly.entity_id
_entity_poly.type
_entity_poly.pdbx_seq_one_letter_code
_entity_poly.pdbx_strand_id
1 'polypeptide(L)'
;PTQVQRKTVLELTNHIHDLLRKYRDVRAGVVNRDKWYTDLRRYIEIIMQTDIIREKKLKVKNEITNVMEYYNTSLIQAITKLTSEYKRLAAEKGIDLEDPKPITMGMWIGGDRDGNPYVTAETLRLSATVQSEVIINYYIEKLTGLYRTFSLSTTLTNISPEVEKLAELSSDKSIYRENEPYRKAFNYIQSK
;
A
#
# COMPACT_ATOMS: atom_id res chain seq x y z
N PRO A 1 12.22 10.45 23.04
CA PRO A 1 12.90 10.19 21.77
C PRO A 1 12.23 8.97 21.15
N THR A 2 11.52 9.18 20.05
CA THR A 2 10.89 8.10 19.29
C THR A 2 12.01 7.26 18.69
N GLN A 3 12.21 6.05 19.22
CA GLN A 3 13.12 5.08 18.61
C GLN A 3 12.47 4.57 17.33
N VAL A 4 12.77 5.24 16.24
CA VAL A 4 12.37 4.78 14.92
C VAL A 4 13.17 3.52 14.62
N GLN A 5 12.49 2.39 14.56
CA GLN A 5 13.09 1.10 14.22
C GLN A 5 13.72 1.15 12.84
N ARG A 6 14.86 0.50 12.64
CA ARG A 6 15.48 0.41 11.30
C ARG A 6 14.54 -0.31 10.35
N LYS A 7 14.36 0.23 9.15
CA LYS A 7 13.51 -0.39 8.10
C LYS A 7 13.88 -1.86 7.87
N THR A 8 15.17 -2.16 7.79
CA THR A 8 15.66 -3.53 7.63
C THR A 8 15.20 -4.46 8.76
N VAL A 9 15.22 -3.99 10.01
CA VAL A 9 14.76 -4.78 11.15
C VAL A 9 13.26 -5.02 11.07
N LEU A 10 12.48 -4.01 10.67
CA LEU A 10 11.04 -4.14 10.47
C LEU A 10 10.72 -5.16 9.37
N GLU A 11 11.39 -5.08 8.22
CA GLU A 11 11.22 -6.01 7.09
C GLU A 11 11.57 -7.45 7.50
N LEU A 12 12.69 -7.66 8.18
CA LEU A 12 13.09 -8.98 8.68
C LEU A 12 12.09 -9.55 9.67
N THR A 13 11.60 -8.72 10.59
CA THR A 13 10.58 -9.12 11.57
C THR A 13 9.27 -9.51 10.87
N ASN A 14 8.85 -8.77 9.85
CA ASN A 14 7.67 -9.11 9.05
C ASN A 14 7.84 -10.44 8.32
N HIS A 15 9.00 -10.70 7.71
CA HIS A 15 9.28 -12.00 7.08
C HIS A 15 9.23 -13.17 8.07
N ILE A 16 9.81 -13.00 9.25
CA ILE A 16 9.75 -14.01 10.34
C ILE A 16 8.28 -14.23 10.74
N HIS A 17 7.52 -13.17 10.92
CA HIS A 17 6.12 -13.25 11.30
C HIS A 17 5.26 -13.97 10.26
N ASP A 18 5.47 -13.70 8.97
CA ASP A 18 4.76 -14.37 7.88
C ASP A 18 5.11 -15.88 7.80
N LEU A 19 6.37 -16.24 8.06
CA LEU A 19 6.76 -17.64 8.17
C LEU A 19 6.11 -18.32 9.37
N LEU A 20 6.05 -17.65 10.53
CA LEU A 20 5.38 -18.18 11.72
C LEU A 20 3.88 -18.38 11.50
N ARG A 21 3.21 -17.50 10.78
CA ARG A 21 1.80 -17.68 10.40
C ARG A 21 1.57 -18.95 9.57
N LYS A 22 2.50 -19.33 8.71
CA LYS A 22 2.45 -20.55 7.90
C LYS A 22 2.76 -21.84 8.67
N TYR A 23 3.09 -21.77 9.96
CA TYR A 23 3.46 -22.94 10.75
C TYR A 23 2.37 -24.02 10.77
N ARG A 24 1.09 -23.61 10.79
CA ARG A 24 -0.04 -24.56 10.72
C ARG A 24 -0.01 -25.37 9.42
N ASP A 25 0.24 -24.71 8.30
CA ASP A 25 0.28 -25.34 6.98
C ASP A 25 1.51 -26.26 6.84
N VAL A 26 2.62 -25.90 7.46
CA VAL A 26 3.81 -26.75 7.59
C VAL A 26 3.49 -28.02 8.37
N ARG A 27 2.78 -27.91 9.49
CA ARG A 27 2.35 -29.07 10.28
C ARG A 27 1.36 -29.97 9.54
N ALA A 28 0.54 -29.39 8.69
CA ALA A 28 -0.42 -30.10 7.84
C ALA A 28 0.23 -30.74 6.58
N GLY A 29 1.54 -30.54 6.36
CA GLY A 29 2.25 -31.03 5.19
C GLY A 29 1.98 -30.26 3.89
N VAL A 30 1.25 -29.15 3.95
CA VAL A 30 0.93 -28.31 2.78
C VAL A 30 2.14 -27.49 2.33
N VAL A 31 2.98 -27.07 3.28
CA VAL A 31 4.22 -26.32 3.02
C VAL A 31 5.43 -27.18 3.34
N ASN A 32 6.42 -27.18 2.47
CA ASN A 32 7.67 -27.94 2.65
C ASN A 32 8.38 -27.48 3.93
N ARG A 33 8.54 -28.42 4.89
CA ARG A 33 9.10 -28.18 6.21
C ARG A 33 10.56 -27.74 6.17
N ASP A 34 11.38 -28.38 5.34
CA ASP A 34 12.83 -28.11 5.30
C ASP A 34 13.12 -26.74 4.72
N LYS A 35 12.37 -26.37 3.67
CA LYS A 35 12.45 -25.04 3.08
C LYS A 35 11.99 -23.98 4.09
N TRP A 36 10.86 -24.19 4.77
CA TRP A 36 10.35 -23.29 5.79
C TRP A 36 11.36 -23.07 6.91
N TYR A 37 11.94 -24.16 7.43
CA TYR A 37 12.95 -24.10 8.50
C TYR A 37 14.21 -23.37 8.05
N THR A 38 14.69 -23.62 6.84
CA THR A 38 15.86 -22.96 6.26
C THR A 38 15.62 -21.44 6.11
N ASP A 39 14.44 -21.05 5.61
CA ASP A 39 14.09 -19.65 5.44
C ASP A 39 13.96 -18.94 6.80
N LEU A 40 13.29 -19.56 7.78
CA LEU A 40 13.14 -19.01 9.12
C LEU A 40 14.50 -18.83 9.81
N ARG A 41 15.35 -19.83 9.77
CA ARG A 41 16.71 -19.79 10.32
C ARG A 41 17.52 -18.67 9.68
N ARG A 42 17.48 -18.54 8.36
CA ARG A 42 18.19 -17.48 7.62
C ARG A 42 17.78 -16.08 8.11
N TYR A 43 16.48 -15.80 8.26
CA TYR A 43 16.03 -14.48 8.72
C TYR A 43 16.40 -14.23 10.19
N ILE A 44 16.37 -15.24 11.06
CA ILE A 44 16.82 -15.13 12.43
C ILE A 44 18.33 -14.84 12.49
N GLU A 45 19.14 -15.55 11.71
CA GLU A 45 20.59 -15.33 11.66
C GLU A 45 20.92 -13.90 11.15
N ILE A 46 20.21 -13.41 10.15
CA ILE A 46 20.39 -12.04 9.63
C ILE A 46 20.03 -11.01 10.71
N ILE A 47 18.88 -11.16 11.39
CA ILE A 47 18.47 -10.17 12.42
C ILE A 47 19.41 -10.17 13.62
N MET A 48 19.94 -11.33 14.01
CA MET A 48 20.92 -11.44 15.11
C MET A 48 22.26 -10.78 14.78
N GLN A 49 22.61 -10.67 13.51
CA GLN A 49 23.83 -10.02 13.02
C GLN A 49 23.58 -8.57 12.54
N THR A 50 22.33 -8.10 12.62
CA THR A 50 21.98 -6.74 12.24
C THR A 50 22.10 -5.81 13.43
N ASP A 51 22.85 -4.72 13.26
CA ASP A 51 22.93 -3.68 14.28
C ASP A 51 21.56 -2.98 14.45
N ILE A 52 20.95 -3.17 15.61
CA ILE A 52 19.63 -2.62 15.96
C ILE A 52 19.77 -1.17 16.43
N ILE A 53 20.92 -0.81 17.02
CA ILE A 53 21.17 0.51 17.58
C ILE A 53 21.71 1.43 16.49
N ARG A 54 21.11 2.61 16.37
CA ARG A 54 21.63 3.65 15.48
C ARG A 54 22.58 4.57 16.25
N GLU A 55 23.81 4.69 15.79
CA GLU A 55 24.77 5.64 16.34
C GLU A 55 24.41 7.11 16.01
N LYS A 56 23.72 7.33 14.88
CA LYS A 56 23.36 8.68 14.44
C LYS A 56 21.95 9.05 14.86
N LYS A 57 21.78 10.23 15.45
CA LYS A 57 20.48 10.81 15.80
C LYS A 57 19.61 10.97 14.54
N LEU A 58 18.38 10.50 14.61
CA LEU A 58 17.40 10.64 13.54
C LEU A 58 16.98 12.10 13.37
N LYS A 59 16.77 12.49 12.12
CA LYS A 59 16.16 13.77 11.75
C LYS A 59 14.64 13.54 11.57
N VAL A 60 13.84 14.60 11.73
CA VAL A 60 12.37 14.56 11.54
C VAL A 60 11.99 13.97 10.17
N LYS A 61 12.78 14.26 9.13
CA LYS A 61 12.61 13.64 7.80
C LYS A 61 12.60 12.10 7.85
N ASN A 62 13.49 11.49 8.63
CA ASN A 62 13.55 10.04 8.76
C ASN A 62 12.33 9.48 9.49
N GLU A 63 11.80 10.23 10.47
CA GLU A 63 10.59 9.85 11.20
C GLU A 63 9.36 9.89 10.27
N ILE A 64 9.22 10.94 9.45
CA ILE A 64 8.17 11.05 8.43
C ILE A 64 8.20 9.86 7.49
N THR A 65 9.36 9.56 6.89
CA THR A 65 9.49 8.43 5.96
C THR A 65 9.15 7.10 6.62
N ASN A 66 9.55 6.92 7.87
CA ASN A 66 9.30 5.67 8.59
C ASN A 66 7.82 5.46 8.92
N VAL A 67 7.09 6.51 9.26
CA VAL A 67 5.64 6.42 9.45
C VAL A 67 4.92 6.09 8.14
N MET A 68 5.37 6.66 7.03
CA MET A 68 4.79 6.35 5.71
C MET A 68 4.96 4.88 5.32
N GLU A 69 5.97 4.20 5.85
CA GLU A 69 6.12 2.75 5.63
C GLU A 69 4.96 1.95 6.24
N TYR A 70 4.42 2.36 7.39
CA TYR A 70 3.23 1.72 7.97
C TYR A 70 1.98 1.94 7.10
N TYR A 71 1.88 3.08 6.43
CA TYR A 71 0.81 3.31 5.46
C TYR A 71 0.89 2.32 4.31
N ASN A 72 2.08 2.15 3.71
CA ASN A 72 2.30 1.22 2.60
C ASN A 72 2.08 -0.24 2.99
N THR A 73 2.59 -0.65 4.14
CA THR A 73 2.61 -2.07 4.53
C THR A 73 1.32 -2.57 5.14
N SER A 74 0.52 -1.68 5.78
CA SER A 74 -0.65 -2.13 6.53
C SER A 74 -1.85 -1.19 6.52
N LEU A 75 -1.66 0.11 6.79
CA LEU A 75 -2.77 1.00 7.10
C LEU A 75 -3.71 1.23 5.91
N ILE A 76 -3.19 1.48 4.71
CA ILE A 76 -4.02 1.69 3.51
C ILE A 76 -4.90 0.46 3.24
N GLN A 77 -4.33 -0.73 3.30
CA GLN A 77 -5.07 -1.98 3.09
C GLN A 77 -6.10 -2.23 4.20
N ALA A 78 -5.73 -1.98 5.46
CA ALA A 78 -6.61 -2.16 6.59
C ALA A 78 -7.82 -1.21 6.54
N ILE A 79 -7.60 0.07 6.22
CA ILE A 79 -8.66 1.08 6.09
C ILE A 79 -9.60 0.72 4.93
N THR A 80 -9.04 0.34 3.78
CA THR A 80 -9.82 -0.08 2.61
C THR A 80 -10.71 -1.28 2.94
N LYS A 81 -10.15 -2.30 3.59
CA LYS A 81 -10.91 -3.49 4.02
C LYS A 81 -12.00 -3.15 5.03
N LEU A 82 -11.68 -2.31 6.02
CA LEU A 82 -12.64 -1.88 7.03
C LEU A 82 -13.79 -1.09 6.41
N THR A 83 -13.49 -0.16 5.50
CA THR A 83 -14.50 0.64 4.80
C THR A 83 -15.43 -0.25 3.97
N SER A 84 -14.88 -1.23 3.26
CA SER A 84 -15.66 -2.19 2.48
C SER A 84 -16.56 -3.04 3.37
N GLU A 85 -16.04 -3.53 4.49
CA GLU A 85 -16.80 -4.33 5.45
C GLU A 85 -17.89 -3.51 6.14
N TYR A 86 -17.59 -2.25 6.48
CA TYR A 86 -18.57 -1.33 7.03
C TYR A 86 -19.73 -1.08 6.06
N LYS A 87 -19.43 -0.84 4.78
CA LYS A 87 -20.43 -0.67 3.72
C LYS A 87 -21.28 -1.94 3.55
N ARG A 88 -20.67 -3.12 3.55
CA ARG A 88 -21.35 -4.41 3.45
C ARG A 88 -22.33 -4.63 4.62
N LEU A 89 -21.87 -4.41 5.86
CA LEU A 89 -22.71 -4.57 7.06
C LEU A 89 -23.85 -3.57 7.14
N ALA A 90 -23.65 -2.34 6.66
CA ALA A 90 -24.71 -1.35 6.55
C ALA A 90 -25.80 -1.78 5.55
N ALA A 91 -25.38 -2.25 4.38
CA ALA A 91 -26.29 -2.75 3.35
C ALA A 91 -27.13 -3.94 3.83
N GLU A 92 -26.55 -4.86 4.62
CA GLU A 92 -27.30 -5.97 5.23
C GLU A 92 -28.41 -5.51 6.20
N LYS A 93 -28.26 -4.29 6.74
CA LYS A 93 -29.29 -3.65 7.60
C LYS A 93 -30.21 -2.70 6.82
N GLY A 94 -30.13 -2.69 5.49
CA GLY A 94 -30.94 -1.81 4.65
C GLY A 94 -30.49 -0.36 4.66
N ILE A 95 -29.27 -0.07 5.14
CA ILE A 95 -28.68 1.28 5.15
C ILE A 95 -27.77 1.40 3.95
N ASP A 96 -28.12 2.30 3.02
CA ASP A 96 -27.24 2.64 1.89
C ASP A 96 -26.26 3.75 2.28
N LEU A 97 -24.97 3.47 2.16
CA LEU A 97 -23.87 4.41 2.44
C LEU A 97 -23.16 4.72 1.12
N GLU A 98 -23.38 5.89 0.58
CA GLU A 98 -22.80 6.30 -0.69
C GLU A 98 -21.27 6.39 -0.63
N ASP A 99 -20.71 7.11 0.34
CA ASP A 99 -19.25 7.28 0.53
C ASP A 99 -18.87 7.22 2.03
N PRO A 100 -18.88 6.03 2.65
CA PRO A 100 -18.58 5.93 4.07
C PRO A 100 -17.10 6.19 4.36
N LYS A 101 -16.83 7.10 5.31
CA LYS A 101 -15.50 7.42 5.82
C LYS A 101 -15.40 7.09 7.31
N PRO A 102 -15.40 5.79 7.68
CA PRO A 102 -15.42 5.38 9.08
C PRO A 102 -14.15 5.80 9.84
N ILE A 103 -13.05 6.03 9.13
CA ILE A 103 -11.78 6.47 9.71
C ILE A 103 -11.19 7.58 8.85
N THR A 104 -10.78 8.67 9.51
CA THR A 104 -9.97 9.74 8.93
C THR A 104 -8.60 9.73 9.61
N MET A 105 -7.55 9.59 8.81
CA MET A 105 -6.18 9.58 9.32
C MET A 105 -5.62 10.99 9.38
N GLY A 106 -4.90 11.29 10.48
CA GLY A 106 -4.11 12.50 10.64
C GLY A 106 -2.62 12.17 10.67
N MET A 107 -1.78 13.18 10.41
CA MET A 107 -0.33 13.07 10.49
C MET A 107 0.19 14.00 11.57
N TRP A 108 0.74 13.41 12.62
CA TRP A 108 1.39 14.12 13.73
C TRP A 108 2.81 14.56 13.37
N ILE A 109 3.59 13.62 12.80
CA ILE A 109 5.03 13.80 12.58
C ILE A 109 5.28 14.77 11.43
N GLY A 110 6.09 15.78 11.69
CA GLY A 110 6.37 16.86 10.74
C GLY A 110 5.35 18.00 10.75
N GLY A 111 4.24 17.87 11.49
CA GLY A 111 3.20 18.90 11.64
C GLY A 111 3.20 19.56 13.03
N ASP A 112 3.41 18.76 14.06
CA ASP A 112 3.45 19.24 15.43
C ASP A 112 4.75 19.95 15.77
N ARG A 113 4.62 21.19 16.25
CA ARG A 113 5.77 22.08 16.57
C ARG A 113 6.07 22.16 18.06
N ASP A 114 5.31 21.49 18.91
CA ASP A 114 5.38 21.63 20.36
C ASP A 114 6.80 21.43 20.89
N GLY A 115 7.48 22.55 21.17
CA GLY A 115 8.85 22.58 21.66
C GLY A 115 9.95 22.04 20.74
N ASN A 116 9.62 21.62 19.52
CA ASN A 116 10.60 21.06 18.58
C ASN A 116 11.05 22.09 17.53
N PRO A 117 12.24 22.70 17.67
CA PRO A 117 12.74 23.72 16.75
C PRO A 117 13.04 23.18 15.33
N TYR A 118 13.09 21.85 15.15
CA TYR A 118 13.35 21.23 13.85
C TYR A 118 12.07 20.98 13.05
N VAL A 119 10.88 21.25 13.61
CA VAL A 119 9.61 21.22 12.88
C VAL A 119 9.28 22.61 12.37
N THR A 120 9.71 22.87 11.15
CA THR A 120 9.52 24.13 10.43
C THR A 120 8.40 24.04 9.40
N ALA A 121 8.04 25.16 8.76
CA ALA A 121 7.12 25.16 7.61
C ALA A 121 7.62 24.29 6.46
N GLU A 122 8.94 24.19 6.27
CA GLU A 122 9.55 23.34 5.26
C GLU A 122 9.39 21.85 5.61
N THR A 123 9.53 21.50 6.89
CA THR A 123 9.27 20.14 7.37
C THR A 123 7.80 19.73 7.16
N LEU A 124 6.86 20.65 7.42
CA LEU A 124 5.43 20.40 7.16
C LEU A 124 5.17 20.19 5.65
N ARG A 125 5.77 21.03 4.80
CA ARG A 125 5.66 20.87 3.34
C ARG A 125 6.21 19.51 2.89
N LEU A 126 7.39 19.15 3.39
CA LEU A 126 7.99 17.84 3.12
C LEU A 126 7.07 16.70 3.56
N SER A 127 6.48 16.80 4.76
CA SER A 127 5.54 15.78 5.26
C SER A 127 4.34 15.61 4.33
N ALA A 128 3.72 16.72 3.90
CA ALA A 128 2.59 16.68 2.96
C ALA A 128 2.98 16.10 1.59
N THR A 129 4.16 16.46 1.08
CA THR A 129 4.68 15.91 -0.19
C THR A 129 4.87 14.40 -0.10
N VAL A 130 5.55 13.91 0.94
CA VAL A 130 5.80 12.47 1.11
C VAL A 130 4.49 11.68 1.28
N GLN A 131 3.50 12.23 1.99
CA GLN A 131 2.17 11.62 2.10
C GLN A 131 1.48 11.50 0.74
N SER A 132 1.53 12.57 -0.05
CA SER A 132 0.95 12.59 -1.40
C SER A 132 1.65 11.59 -2.33
N GLU A 133 2.97 11.52 -2.31
CA GLU A 133 3.75 10.55 -3.08
C GLU A 133 3.38 9.11 -2.73
N VAL A 134 3.24 8.80 -1.45
CA VAL A 134 2.88 7.45 -0.99
C VAL A 134 1.52 7.02 -1.53
N ILE A 135 0.49 7.86 -1.41
CA ILE A 135 -0.86 7.49 -1.86
C ILE A 135 -0.96 7.46 -3.40
N ILE A 136 -0.29 8.37 -4.10
CA ILE A 136 -0.27 8.37 -5.56
C ILE A 136 0.43 7.12 -6.08
N ASN A 137 1.59 6.76 -5.54
CA ASN A 137 2.30 5.54 -5.91
C ASN A 137 1.47 4.28 -5.66
N TYR A 138 0.74 4.23 -4.55
CA TYR A 138 -0.20 3.15 -4.28
C TYR A 138 -1.29 3.05 -5.35
N TYR A 139 -1.89 4.16 -5.76
CA TYR A 139 -2.90 4.17 -6.84
C TYR A 139 -2.31 3.74 -8.17
N ILE A 140 -1.12 4.22 -8.53
CA ILE A 140 -0.42 3.82 -9.76
C ILE A 140 -0.16 2.30 -9.77
N GLU A 141 0.29 1.72 -8.65
CA GLU A 141 0.49 0.28 -8.53
C GLU A 141 -0.81 -0.50 -8.74
N LYS A 142 -1.91 -0.08 -8.10
CA LYS A 142 -3.23 -0.72 -8.25
C LYS A 142 -3.76 -0.60 -9.68
N LEU A 143 -3.67 0.57 -10.29
CA LEU A 143 -4.05 0.80 -11.68
C LEU A 143 -3.21 -0.06 -12.64
N THR A 144 -1.91 -0.20 -12.39
CA THR A 144 -1.03 -1.09 -13.17
C THR A 144 -1.48 -2.55 -13.05
N GLY A 145 -1.86 -2.99 -11.87
CA GLY A 145 -2.43 -4.32 -11.65
C GLY A 145 -3.73 -4.52 -12.45
N LEU A 146 -4.65 -3.58 -12.36
CA LEU A 146 -5.92 -3.60 -13.11
C LEU A 146 -5.67 -3.59 -14.63
N TYR A 147 -4.80 -2.71 -15.11
CA TYR A 147 -4.41 -2.65 -16.51
C TYR A 147 -3.92 -4.00 -17.06
N ARG A 148 -3.18 -4.76 -16.26
CA ARG A 148 -2.68 -6.09 -16.68
C ARG A 148 -3.75 -7.16 -16.70
N THR A 149 -4.74 -7.08 -15.82
CA THR A 149 -5.75 -8.12 -15.63
C THR A 149 -7.06 -7.87 -16.38
N PHE A 150 -7.43 -6.61 -16.61
CA PHE A 150 -8.71 -6.25 -17.25
C PHE A 150 -8.55 -6.14 -18.76
N SER A 151 -8.51 -7.28 -19.43
CA SER A 151 -8.49 -7.38 -20.91
C SER A 151 -9.88 -7.64 -21.49
N LEU A 152 -10.95 -7.10 -20.87
CA LEU A 152 -12.32 -7.28 -21.33
C LEU A 152 -12.49 -6.67 -22.73
N SER A 153 -13.02 -7.49 -23.65
CA SER A 153 -13.20 -7.11 -25.05
C SER A 153 -14.63 -6.65 -25.34
N THR A 154 -14.77 -5.59 -26.12
CA THR A 154 -16.06 -5.12 -26.66
C THR A 154 -16.77 -6.16 -27.52
N THR A 155 -16.04 -7.15 -28.04
CA THR A 155 -16.62 -8.25 -28.83
C THR A 155 -17.31 -9.31 -27.98
N LEU A 156 -17.00 -9.36 -26.68
CA LEU A 156 -17.47 -10.41 -25.76
C LEU A 156 -18.38 -9.89 -24.65
N THR A 157 -18.29 -8.60 -24.32
CA THR A 157 -19.09 -8.02 -23.24
C THR A 157 -19.47 -6.57 -23.54
N ASN A 158 -20.58 -6.13 -22.96
CA ASN A 158 -21.00 -4.75 -23.03
C ASN A 158 -20.13 -3.89 -22.09
N ILE A 159 -19.72 -2.74 -22.57
CA ILE A 159 -18.91 -1.77 -21.84
C ILE A 159 -19.78 -0.57 -21.48
N SER A 160 -19.58 0.00 -20.29
CA SER A 160 -20.32 1.20 -19.91
C SER A 160 -19.85 2.43 -20.68
N PRO A 161 -20.77 3.37 -20.98
CA PRO A 161 -20.43 4.60 -21.73
C PRO A 161 -19.34 5.44 -21.05
N GLU A 162 -19.24 5.37 -19.70
CA GLU A 162 -18.23 6.08 -18.93
C GLU A 162 -16.82 5.53 -19.22
N VAL A 163 -16.69 4.21 -19.33
CA VAL A 163 -15.40 3.57 -19.66
C VAL A 163 -15.01 3.86 -21.10
N GLU A 164 -15.97 3.85 -22.03
CA GLU A 164 -15.71 4.20 -23.42
C GLU A 164 -15.17 5.62 -23.56
N LYS A 165 -15.83 6.61 -22.91
CA LYS A 165 -15.36 8.00 -22.87
C LYS A 165 -13.93 8.14 -22.33
N LEU A 166 -13.59 7.41 -21.27
CA LEU A 166 -12.22 7.42 -20.72
C LEU A 166 -11.23 6.76 -21.69
N ALA A 167 -11.62 5.69 -22.35
CA ALA A 167 -10.80 5.00 -23.34
C ALA A 167 -10.46 5.87 -24.56
N GLU A 168 -11.41 6.69 -25.03
CA GLU A 168 -11.19 7.65 -26.12
C GLU A 168 -10.14 8.71 -25.80
N LEU A 169 -9.99 9.08 -24.51
CA LEU A 169 -9.00 10.04 -24.04
C LEU A 169 -7.59 9.44 -23.89
N SER A 170 -7.45 8.12 -24.07
CA SER A 170 -6.17 7.44 -23.94
C SER A 170 -5.24 7.73 -25.12
N SER A 171 -3.96 7.93 -24.80
CA SER A 171 -2.89 8.02 -25.80
C SER A 171 -2.44 6.66 -26.36
N ASP A 172 -2.95 5.56 -25.82
CA ASP A 172 -2.62 4.21 -26.27
C ASP A 172 -3.28 3.88 -27.61
N LYS A 173 -2.50 3.87 -28.67
CA LYS A 173 -2.93 3.55 -30.04
C LYS A 173 -2.53 2.14 -30.49
N SER A 174 -2.23 1.24 -29.54
CA SER A 174 -1.87 -0.13 -29.89
C SER A 174 -3.05 -0.85 -30.56
N ILE A 175 -2.81 -1.42 -31.73
CA ILE A 175 -3.77 -2.24 -32.48
C ILE A 175 -4.23 -3.47 -31.69
N TYR A 176 -3.38 -4.00 -30.83
CA TYR A 176 -3.70 -5.16 -29.96
C TYR A 176 -4.69 -4.82 -28.83
N ARG A 177 -4.95 -3.52 -28.60
CA ARG A 177 -5.85 -3.03 -27.54
C ARG A 177 -7.05 -2.27 -28.12
N GLU A 178 -7.27 -2.38 -29.41
CA GLU A 178 -8.38 -1.68 -30.08
C GLU A 178 -9.72 -2.02 -29.43
N ASN A 179 -9.94 -3.28 -29.10
CA ASN A 179 -11.15 -3.79 -28.50
C ASN A 179 -11.09 -3.92 -26.96
N GLU A 180 -10.08 -3.33 -26.29
CA GLU A 180 -9.87 -3.43 -24.84
C GLU A 180 -10.04 -2.06 -24.13
N PRO A 181 -11.26 -1.49 -24.06
CA PRO A 181 -11.48 -0.13 -23.56
C PRO A 181 -11.09 0.06 -22.09
N TYR A 182 -11.21 -0.96 -21.24
CA TYR A 182 -10.77 -0.88 -19.86
C TYR A 182 -9.26 -0.60 -19.75
N ARG A 183 -8.43 -1.28 -20.55
CA ARG A 183 -6.99 -1.01 -20.57
C ARG A 183 -6.67 0.41 -21.04
N LYS A 184 -7.36 0.88 -22.07
CA LYS A 184 -7.21 2.27 -22.53
C LYS A 184 -7.62 3.27 -21.45
N ALA A 185 -8.75 3.03 -20.76
CA ALA A 185 -9.21 3.88 -19.68
C ALA A 185 -8.19 3.92 -18.51
N PHE A 186 -7.65 2.77 -18.08
CA PHE A 186 -6.63 2.72 -17.05
C PHE A 186 -5.32 3.41 -17.46
N ASN A 187 -4.90 3.27 -18.72
CA ASN A 187 -3.76 3.99 -19.28
C ASN A 187 -3.97 5.51 -19.19
N TYR A 188 -5.14 5.98 -19.55
CA TYR A 188 -5.48 7.40 -19.43
C TYR A 188 -5.44 7.89 -17.99
N ILE A 189 -6.08 7.18 -17.05
CA ILE A 189 -6.09 7.56 -15.63
C ILE A 189 -4.67 7.60 -15.08
N GLN A 190 -3.83 6.63 -15.45
CA GLN A 190 -2.44 6.53 -15.00
C GLN A 190 -1.55 7.67 -15.54
N SER A 191 -1.93 8.30 -16.66
CA SER A 191 -1.21 9.42 -17.26
C SER A 191 -1.53 10.79 -16.62
N LYS A 192 -2.50 10.85 -15.71
CA LYS A 192 -2.92 12.06 -14.97
C LYS A 192 -2.24 12.16 -13.61
#